data_45711cb1272c4ccabfca03c45c4fe0cf
#
_entry.id   45711cb1272c4ccabfca03c45c4fe0cf
#
_cell.length_a   1.000
_cell.length_b   1.000
_cell.length_c   1.000
_cell.angle_alpha   90.00
_cell.angle_beta   90.00
_cell.angle_gamma   90.00
#
_symmetry.space_group_name_H-M   'P 1'
#
loop_
_entity.id
_entity.type
_entity.pdbx_description
1 polymer ?
#
loop_
_entity_poly.entity_id
_entity_poly.type
_entity_poly.pdbx_seq_one_letter_code
_entity_poly.pdbx_strand_id
1 'polypeptide(L)'
;GEYASKEMIQAHEGLFGMELQMWERIRDQDLDYADEDFGAFQEPMSVIEQEEALKLYDAGADIYLITNFSSPIYVTERMEIERGPEHYQMSMAERERFRNLEWEMQKYPQIQSLKEANLLLGTRRTFGIYQIKDDSPGENYAFMNMSFIESHGMQIKKEDYKLVYVGEFLGNMSLDDIFERFNIDRPKDFRGHSLSVSDIVVLNDGEKVTAHFVDSISFEQLDSFLNLEEQVFSELAYEVGERYFAIQRTEEGYDYSFYDEDFRLMDGGVYENDEISIEEAAEELLEDEGWTGERIRGDYDQLMEKVKEMDVVVMAEIQKSQGEYKPLAKVEELEEANYNMIDNVLNNMPPKKEPYLEYFAAECDEFHDMGAYEKSTDVNQIAAVYEKYKENPETAYLG
;
A
#
# COMPACT_ATOMS: atom_id res chain seq x y z
N GLY A 1 -10.60 28.84 -16.75
CA GLY A 1 -10.94 27.78 -17.67
C GLY A 1 -12.13 26.99 -17.14
N GLU A 2 -12.81 26.27 -17.99
CA GLU A 2 -13.83 25.32 -17.55
C GLU A 2 -13.13 24.04 -17.10
N TYR A 3 -13.54 23.51 -15.97
CA TYR A 3 -13.04 22.24 -15.46
C TYR A 3 -13.71 21.08 -16.20
N ALA A 4 -12.99 19.98 -16.36
CA ALA A 4 -13.54 18.76 -16.96
C ALA A 4 -14.65 18.17 -16.07
N SER A 5 -15.70 17.62 -16.68
CA SER A 5 -16.74 16.91 -15.94
C SER A 5 -16.23 15.55 -15.44
N LYS A 6 -16.91 14.99 -14.42
CA LYS A 6 -16.57 13.68 -13.86
C LYS A 6 -16.59 12.58 -14.93
N GLU A 7 -17.56 12.63 -15.84
CA GLU A 7 -17.69 11.68 -16.96
C GLU A 7 -16.52 11.81 -17.94
N MET A 8 -16.07 13.04 -18.22
CA MET A 8 -14.90 13.28 -19.06
C MET A 8 -13.63 12.74 -18.40
N ILE A 9 -13.47 12.97 -17.11
CA ILE A 9 -12.32 12.50 -16.35
C ILE A 9 -12.26 10.97 -16.34
N GLN A 10 -13.35 10.29 -15.99
CA GLN A 10 -13.44 8.83 -15.95
C GLN A 10 -13.19 8.17 -17.31
N ALA A 11 -13.67 8.80 -18.40
CA ALA A 11 -13.46 8.28 -19.75
C ALA A 11 -11.99 8.40 -20.23
N HIS A 12 -11.20 9.29 -19.59
CA HIS A 12 -9.87 9.67 -20.05
C HIS A 12 -8.81 9.64 -18.92
N GLU A 13 -9.05 8.86 -17.88
CA GLU A 13 -8.09 8.65 -16.82
C GLU A 13 -6.76 8.10 -17.36
N GLY A 14 -5.65 8.58 -16.83
CA GLY A 14 -4.31 8.25 -17.34
C GLY A 14 -3.88 9.04 -18.58
N LEU A 15 -4.68 10.01 -19.03
CA LEU A 15 -4.30 10.87 -20.13
C LEU A 15 -3.42 12.02 -19.72
N PHE A 16 -2.66 12.49 -20.69
CA PHE A 16 -1.85 13.69 -20.58
C PHE A 16 -2.70 14.94 -20.48
N GLY A 17 -2.10 16.05 -20.06
CA GLY A 17 -2.67 17.38 -20.15
C GLY A 17 -2.80 17.89 -21.59
N MET A 18 -3.38 17.09 -22.47
CA MET A 18 -3.66 17.48 -23.84
C MET A 18 -5.14 17.78 -24.02
N GLU A 19 -5.49 18.47 -25.08
CA GLU A 19 -6.88 18.74 -25.40
C GLU A 19 -7.62 17.42 -25.67
N LEU A 20 -8.76 17.24 -25.03
CA LEU A 20 -9.55 16.00 -25.09
C LEU A 20 -9.92 15.60 -26.52
N GLN A 21 -10.33 16.58 -27.37
CA GLN A 21 -10.67 16.32 -28.77
C GLN A 21 -9.47 15.82 -29.58
N MET A 22 -8.29 16.28 -29.24
CA MET A 22 -7.07 15.85 -29.89
C MET A 22 -6.75 14.40 -29.50
N TRP A 23 -6.87 14.06 -28.21
CA TRP A 23 -6.66 12.70 -27.75
C TRP A 23 -7.66 11.71 -28.36
N GLU A 24 -8.94 12.06 -28.42
CA GLU A 24 -9.96 11.22 -29.07
C GLU A 24 -9.61 10.94 -30.53
N ARG A 25 -9.12 11.95 -31.26
CA ARG A 25 -8.65 11.77 -32.64
C ARG A 25 -7.44 10.85 -32.75
N ILE A 26 -6.51 10.92 -31.76
CA ILE A 26 -5.34 10.04 -31.69
C ILE A 26 -5.79 8.60 -31.48
N ARG A 27 -6.56 8.37 -30.43
CA ARG A 27 -7.07 7.04 -30.08
C ARG A 27 -7.84 6.38 -31.23
N ASP A 28 -8.73 7.12 -31.85
CA ASP A 28 -9.62 6.58 -32.87
C ASP A 28 -8.93 6.32 -34.22
N GLN A 29 -7.75 6.89 -34.43
CA GLN A 29 -6.99 6.75 -35.68
C GLN A 29 -5.75 5.85 -35.55
N ASP A 30 -5.51 5.31 -34.34
CA ASP A 30 -4.34 4.44 -34.06
C ASP A 30 -3.01 5.07 -34.55
N LEU A 31 -2.90 6.41 -34.40
CA LEU A 31 -1.76 7.17 -34.87
C LEU A 31 -0.61 7.00 -33.90
N ASP A 32 0.55 6.62 -34.41
CA ASP A 32 1.79 6.57 -33.67
C ASP A 32 2.30 8.00 -33.43
N TYR A 33 2.10 8.51 -32.21
CA TYR A 33 2.41 9.88 -31.82
C TYR A 33 3.87 10.08 -31.40
N ALA A 34 4.76 9.56 -32.17
CA ALA A 34 6.15 9.99 -32.17
C ALA A 34 6.38 11.23 -33.05
N ASP A 35 5.34 12.02 -33.33
CA ASP A 35 5.45 13.13 -34.27
C ASP A 35 6.02 14.37 -33.59
N GLU A 36 7.09 14.91 -34.17
CA GLU A 36 7.89 16.03 -33.65
C GLU A 36 7.08 17.33 -33.47
N ASP A 37 5.88 17.43 -34.06
CA ASP A 37 5.01 18.60 -33.96
C ASP A 37 4.20 18.70 -32.65
N PHE A 38 4.18 17.67 -31.82
CA PHE A 38 3.43 17.67 -30.54
C PHE A 38 4.27 17.96 -29.30
N GLY A 39 5.49 18.42 -29.48
CA GLY A 39 6.37 18.75 -28.37
C GLY A 39 6.56 17.59 -27.39
N ALA A 40 7.73 17.47 -26.83
CA ALA A 40 8.16 16.37 -25.97
C ALA A 40 7.04 15.61 -25.27
N PHE A 41 7.02 14.29 -25.40
CA PHE A 41 6.14 13.34 -24.71
C PHE A 41 5.70 13.90 -23.37
N GLN A 42 4.44 14.24 -23.27
CA GLN A 42 3.89 14.63 -22.00
C GLN A 42 3.73 13.32 -21.19
N GLU A 43 4.27 13.35 -20.01
CA GLU A 43 4.17 12.24 -19.07
C GLU A 43 2.70 11.88 -18.80
N PRO A 44 2.32 10.59 -18.75
CA PRO A 44 0.95 10.20 -18.42
C PRO A 44 0.50 10.81 -17.11
N MET A 45 -0.75 11.30 -17.09
CA MET A 45 -1.33 11.96 -15.92
C MET A 45 -2.38 11.05 -15.26
N SER A 46 -2.38 11.03 -13.95
CA SER A 46 -3.40 10.38 -13.12
C SER A 46 -4.33 11.44 -12.55
N VAL A 47 -5.61 11.12 -12.48
CA VAL A 47 -6.62 11.98 -11.85
C VAL A 47 -6.73 11.63 -10.36
N ILE A 48 -6.79 12.66 -9.53
CA ILE A 48 -6.88 12.56 -8.07
C ILE A 48 -7.98 13.49 -7.53
N GLU A 49 -8.58 13.12 -6.43
CA GLU A 49 -9.58 13.91 -5.71
C GLU A 49 -8.94 15.10 -4.98
N GLN A 50 -9.72 16.12 -4.68
CA GLN A 50 -9.24 17.34 -4.00
C GLN A 50 -8.54 17.05 -2.66
N GLU A 51 -9.07 16.13 -1.87
CA GLU A 51 -8.48 15.76 -0.56
C GLU A 51 -7.11 15.09 -0.73
N GLU A 52 -6.99 14.15 -1.67
CA GLU A 52 -5.72 13.53 -2.03
C GLU A 52 -4.74 14.56 -2.59
N ALA A 53 -5.21 15.48 -3.46
CA ALA A 53 -4.39 16.54 -3.99
C ALA A 53 -3.84 17.48 -2.91
N LEU A 54 -4.61 17.82 -1.88
CA LEU A 54 -4.14 18.61 -0.73
C LEU A 54 -3.06 17.86 0.06
N LYS A 55 -3.28 16.59 0.36
CA LYS A 55 -2.33 15.73 1.07
C LYS A 55 -0.99 15.65 0.33
N LEU A 56 -1.05 15.38 -0.97
CA LEU A 56 0.13 15.23 -1.82
C LEU A 56 0.85 16.57 -2.04
N TYR A 57 0.12 17.67 -2.26
CA TYR A 57 0.69 19.01 -2.37
C TYR A 57 1.45 19.41 -1.09
N ASP A 58 0.84 19.18 0.09
CA ASP A 58 1.47 19.45 1.38
C ASP A 58 2.73 18.59 1.59
N ALA A 59 2.80 17.42 0.95
CA ALA A 59 3.98 16.56 0.94
C ALA A 59 5.03 16.94 -0.13
N GLY A 60 4.75 17.94 -0.97
CA GLY A 60 5.66 18.45 -1.98
C GLY A 60 5.51 17.80 -3.36
N ALA A 61 4.34 17.27 -3.67
CA ALA A 61 4.01 16.78 -5.00
C ALA A 61 3.68 17.92 -5.99
N ASP A 62 3.96 17.67 -7.25
CA ASP A 62 3.58 18.56 -8.35
C ASP A 62 2.12 18.26 -8.76
N ILE A 63 1.21 19.19 -8.43
CA ILE A 63 -0.22 19.08 -8.71
C ILE A 63 -0.62 20.04 -9.83
N TYR A 64 -1.54 19.60 -10.68
CA TYR A 64 -2.01 20.36 -11.84
C TYR A 64 -3.53 20.41 -11.88
N LEU A 65 -4.06 21.52 -12.40
CA LEU A 65 -5.48 21.66 -12.73
C LEU A 65 -5.80 20.85 -13.98
N ILE A 66 -6.94 20.17 -13.97
CA ILE A 66 -7.49 19.52 -15.18
C ILE A 66 -8.14 20.60 -16.04
N THR A 67 -7.68 20.73 -17.26
CA THR A 67 -8.16 21.74 -18.22
C THR A 67 -8.34 21.12 -19.59
N ASN A 68 -9.13 21.79 -20.45
CA ASN A 68 -9.26 21.43 -21.86
C ASN A 68 -8.11 21.97 -22.73
N PHE A 69 -7.04 22.47 -22.11
CA PHE A 69 -5.87 22.97 -22.84
C PHE A 69 -4.83 21.86 -23.01
N SER A 70 -4.02 22.00 -24.03
CA SER A 70 -2.94 21.07 -24.35
C SER A 70 -1.81 21.00 -23.30
N SER A 71 -1.77 21.95 -22.38
CA SER A 71 -0.76 21.97 -21.31
C SER A 71 -1.42 22.01 -19.93
N PRO A 72 -0.97 21.16 -18.99
CA PRO A 72 -1.42 21.21 -17.60
C PRO A 72 -1.10 22.58 -16.98
N ILE A 73 -1.99 23.07 -16.12
CA ILE A 73 -1.75 24.30 -15.35
C ILE A 73 -1.26 23.88 -13.96
N TYR A 74 -0.01 24.22 -13.67
CA TYR A 74 0.62 23.92 -12.40
C TYR A 74 -0.04 24.69 -11.25
N VAL A 75 -0.33 24.02 -10.14
CA VAL A 75 -0.83 24.61 -8.91
C VAL A 75 0.36 25.20 -8.14
N THR A 76 0.32 26.49 -7.87
CA THR A 76 1.41 27.20 -7.20
C THR A 76 1.14 27.51 -5.75
N GLU A 77 -0.13 27.58 -5.35
CA GLU A 77 -0.54 27.87 -3.99
C GLU A 77 -1.57 26.85 -3.48
N ARG A 78 -1.41 26.39 -2.26
CA ARG A 78 -2.32 25.46 -1.59
C ARG A 78 -3.79 25.89 -1.66
N MET A 79 -4.04 27.20 -1.59
CA MET A 79 -5.37 27.78 -1.66
C MET A 79 -6.08 27.52 -3.01
N GLU A 80 -5.32 27.32 -4.08
CA GLU A 80 -5.86 26.96 -5.39
C GLU A 80 -6.52 25.57 -5.36
N ILE A 81 -6.02 24.65 -4.51
CA ILE A 81 -6.64 23.36 -4.26
C ILE A 81 -7.83 23.53 -3.30
N GLU A 82 -7.65 24.19 -2.15
CA GLU A 82 -8.70 24.35 -1.14
C GLU A 82 -10.00 24.96 -1.67
N ARG A 83 -9.89 25.85 -2.65
CA ARG A 83 -11.02 26.58 -3.23
C ARG A 83 -11.31 26.22 -4.68
N GLY A 84 -10.58 25.26 -5.19
CA GLY A 84 -10.63 24.85 -6.59
C GLY A 84 -11.65 23.75 -6.87
N PRO A 85 -11.46 23.04 -7.98
CA PRO A 85 -12.35 21.96 -8.41
C PRO A 85 -12.23 20.72 -7.52
N GLU A 86 -13.14 19.80 -7.75
CA GLU A 86 -13.22 18.52 -7.06
C GLU A 86 -12.08 17.55 -7.45
N HIS A 87 -11.51 17.73 -8.66
CA HIS A 87 -10.49 16.85 -9.23
C HIS A 87 -9.29 17.63 -9.75
N TYR A 88 -8.13 16.99 -9.62
CA TYR A 88 -6.82 17.46 -10.06
C TYR A 88 -6.13 16.36 -10.86
N GLN A 89 -4.97 16.65 -11.38
CA GLN A 89 -4.12 15.65 -12.01
C GLN A 89 -2.67 15.82 -11.54
N MET A 90 -1.95 14.71 -11.57
CA MET A 90 -0.50 14.66 -11.36
C MET A 90 0.10 13.62 -12.30
N SER A 91 1.43 13.64 -12.51
CA SER A 91 2.05 12.61 -13.31
C SER A 91 1.90 11.22 -12.67
N MET A 92 1.76 10.19 -13.50
CA MET A 92 1.66 8.81 -13.00
C MET A 92 2.94 8.39 -12.26
N ALA A 93 4.12 8.79 -12.75
CA ALA A 93 5.40 8.51 -12.08
C ALA A 93 5.47 9.20 -10.70
N GLU A 94 4.99 10.45 -10.61
CA GLU A 94 4.95 11.16 -9.33
C GLU A 94 3.96 10.52 -8.36
N ARG A 95 2.80 10.08 -8.85
CA ARG A 95 1.80 9.36 -8.03
C ARG A 95 2.38 8.04 -7.51
N GLU A 96 3.05 7.28 -8.36
CA GLU A 96 3.71 6.04 -7.98
C GLU A 96 4.83 6.30 -6.96
N ARG A 97 5.64 7.33 -7.17
CA ARG A 97 6.67 7.74 -6.23
C ARG A 97 6.11 8.03 -4.83
N PHE A 98 5.00 8.78 -4.73
CA PHE A 98 4.38 9.06 -3.44
C PHE A 98 3.73 7.83 -2.82
N ARG A 99 3.16 6.93 -3.61
CA ARG A 99 2.64 5.65 -3.15
C ARG A 99 3.74 4.79 -2.53
N ASN A 100 4.90 4.72 -3.19
CA ASN A 100 6.05 4.00 -2.66
C ASN A 100 6.59 4.65 -1.37
N LEU A 101 6.56 5.99 -1.27
CA LEU A 101 6.91 6.69 -0.03
C LEU A 101 5.92 6.41 1.11
N GLU A 102 4.62 6.35 0.83
CA GLU A 102 3.60 5.98 1.81
C GLU A 102 3.81 4.56 2.32
N TRP A 103 4.19 3.66 1.42
CA TRP A 103 4.56 2.31 1.77
C TRP A 103 5.82 2.25 2.65
N GLU A 104 6.91 2.85 2.19
CA GLU A 104 8.17 2.86 2.93
C GLU A 104 8.04 3.51 4.31
N MET A 105 7.29 4.61 4.41
CA MET A 105 7.15 5.30 5.70
C MET A 105 6.47 4.44 6.77
N GLN A 106 5.67 3.43 6.39
CA GLN A 106 5.01 2.53 7.33
C GLN A 106 6.01 1.69 8.13
N LYS A 107 7.19 1.43 7.57
CA LYS A 107 8.29 0.72 8.25
C LYS A 107 8.93 1.56 9.36
N TYR A 108 8.70 2.87 9.36
CA TYR A 108 9.36 3.81 10.28
C TYR A 108 8.35 4.61 11.10
N PRO A 109 7.89 4.09 12.26
CA PRO A 109 6.88 4.77 13.09
C PRO A 109 7.32 6.15 13.59
N GLN A 110 8.62 6.48 13.49
CA GLN A 110 9.17 7.81 13.82
C GLN A 110 8.85 8.85 12.72
N ILE A 111 8.43 8.45 11.52
CA ILE A 111 8.00 9.35 10.44
C ILE A 111 6.50 9.59 10.57
N GLN A 112 6.12 10.83 10.83
CA GLN A 112 4.73 11.18 11.21
C GLN A 112 3.88 11.73 10.06
N SER A 113 4.49 11.96 8.88
CA SER A 113 3.78 12.51 7.73
C SER A 113 4.45 12.16 6.42
N LEU A 114 3.68 12.14 5.34
CA LEU A 114 4.20 11.93 3.98
C LEU A 114 5.21 13.02 3.57
N LYS A 115 5.03 14.25 4.06
CA LYS A 115 5.99 15.34 3.89
C LYS A 115 7.34 15.01 4.52
N GLU A 116 7.34 14.44 5.71
CA GLU A 116 8.54 13.98 6.40
C GLU A 116 9.16 12.75 5.71
N ALA A 117 8.32 11.83 5.25
CA ALA A 117 8.78 10.70 4.44
C ALA A 117 9.48 11.17 3.16
N ASN A 118 8.92 12.15 2.45
CA ASN A 118 9.54 12.70 1.26
C ASN A 118 10.90 13.38 1.55
N LEU A 119 11.04 14.01 2.71
CA LEU A 119 12.32 14.58 3.16
C LEU A 119 13.36 13.50 3.49
N LEU A 120 12.96 12.45 4.23
CA LEU A 120 13.89 11.49 4.83
C LEU A 120 14.17 10.27 3.93
N LEU A 121 13.21 9.85 3.13
CA LEU A 121 13.26 8.65 2.28
C LEU A 121 13.19 8.98 0.79
N GLY A 122 12.75 10.19 0.43
CA GLY A 122 12.60 10.59 -0.97
C GLY A 122 13.92 10.90 -1.66
N THR A 123 13.89 10.92 -2.99
CA THR A 123 15.05 11.19 -3.86
C THR A 123 15.13 12.63 -4.36
N ARG A 124 14.12 13.46 -4.04
CA ARG A 124 14.17 14.89 -4.40
C ARG A 124 15.08 15.67 -3.46
N ARG A 125 15.80 16.63 -4.04
CA ARG A 125 16.65 17.52 -3.26
C ARG A 125 15.80 18.48 -2.42
N THR A 126 15.75 18.24 -1.11
CA THR A 126 14.94 18.99 -0.17
C THR A 126 15.73 19.29 1.10
N PHE A 127 15.29 20.29 1.85
CA PHE A 127 15.72 20.48 3.23
C PHE A 127 14.53 20.60 4.15
N GLY A 128 14.72 20.20 5.41
CA GLY A 128 13.70 20.31 6.44
C GLY A 128 14.24 21.02 7.68
N ILE A 129 13.36 21.74 8.37
CA ILE A 129 13.67 22.36 9.67
C ILE A 129 12.85 21.67 10.75
N TYR A 130 13.54 21.17 11.75
CA TYR A 130 12.97 20.58 12.94
C TYR A 130 13.20 21.50 14.14
N GLN A 131 12.15 21.70 14.91
CA GLN A 131 12.18 22.48 16.14
C GLN A 131 11.65 21.65 17.29
N ILE A 132 12.15 21.91 18.49
CA ILE A 132 11.75 21.19 19.69
C ILE A 132 10.23 21.34 19.90
N LYS A 133 9.57 20.23 20.22
CA LYS A 133 8.14 20.20 20.55
C LYS A 133 7.90 20.82 21.90
N ASP A 134 6.81 21.56 22.03
CA ASP A 134 6.29 21.97 23.31
C ASP A 134 5.95 20.73 24.16
N ASP A 135 6.16 20.79 25.46
CA ASP A 135 5.93 19.70 26.41
C ASP A 135 6.74 18.41 26.19
N SER A 136 7.85 18.48 25.40
CA SER A 136 8.78 17.35 25.23
C SER A 136 9.99 17.45 26.19
N PRO A 137 10.70 16.34 26.45
CA PRO A 137 11.98 16.38 27.18
C PRO A 137 13.02 17.29 26.54
N GLY A 138 12.92 17.57 25.25
CA GLY A 138 13.76 18.50 24.49
C GLY A 138 13.76 19.92 25.03
N GLU A 139 12.70 20.37 25.70
CA GLU A 139 12.64 21.70 26.33
C GLU A 139 13.79 21.95 27.32
N ASN A 140 14.35 20.90 27.92
CA ASN A 140 15.47 21.04 28.86
C ASN A 140 16.77 21.50 28.17
N TYR A 141 16.88 21.34 26.86
CA TYR A 141 18.03 21.78 26.08
C TYR A 141 17.68 22.79 24.97
N ALA A 142 16.45 23.28 24.96
CA ALA A 142 16.03 24.29 24.02
C ALA A 142 16.94 25.55 24.11
N PHE A 143 17.43 26.02 22.95
CA PHE A 143 18.37 27.13 22.82
C PHE A 143 19.74 26.90 23.47
N MET A 144 20.07 25.68 23.87
CA MET A 144 21.38 25.31 24.40
C MET A 144 22.30 24.79 23.29
N ASN A 145 23.58 25.07 23.40
CA ASN A 145 24.59 24.60 22.47
C ASN A 145 25.00 23.14 22.73
N MET A 146 25.67 22.51 21.79
CA MET A 146 26.08 21.12 21.88
C MET A 146 26.94 20.85 23.13
N SER A 147 27.89 21.72 23.43
CA SER A 147 28.76 21.58 24.65
C SER A 147 27.95 21.55 25.94
N PHE A 148 26.86 22.31 26.04
CA PHE A 148 25.98 22.27 27.20
C PHE A 148 25.26 20.89 27.27
N ILE A 149 24.70 20.45 26.18
CA ILE A 149 23.95 19.17 26.10
C ILE A 149 24.87 18.01 26.53
N GLU A 150 26.06 17.92 25.94
CA GLU A 150 27.04 16.87 26.23
C GLU A 150 27.50 16.91 27.70
N SER A 151 27.84 18.09 28.23
CA SER A 151 28.32 18.23 29.61
C SER A 151 27.28 17.87 30.66
N HIS A 152 26.01 17.90 30.31
CA HIS A 152 24.88 17.49 31.18
C HIS A 152 24.40 16.07 30.91
N GLY A 153 25.05 15.34 30.00
CA GLY A 153 24.67 13.96 29.65
C GLY A 153 23.30 13.84 29.02
N MET A 154 22.80 14.90 28.35
CA MET A 154 21.55 14.92 27.64
C MET A 154 21.72 14.29 26.27
N GLN A 155 20.64 13.75 25.70
CA GLN A 155 20.63 13.16 24.38
C GLN A 155 19.60 13.87 23.52
N ILE A 156 19.98 14.20 22.31
CA ILE A 156 19.09 14.75 21.28
C ILE A 156 18.37 13.57 20.64
N LYS A 157 17.03 13.58 20.70
CA LYS A 157 16.18 12.53 20.15
C LYS A 157 15.20 13.11 19.14
N LYS A 158 14.98 12.40 18.05
CA LYS A 158 14.04 12.82 17.00
C LYS A 158 12.62 13.01 17.53
N GLU A 159 12.19 12.19 18.50
CA GLU A 159 10.86 12.27 19.10
C GLU A 159 10.59 13.62 19.82
N ASP A 160 11.64 14.29 20.26
CA ASP A 160 11.54 15.61 20.90
C ASP A 160 11.29 16.76 19.91
N TYR A 161 11.37 16.48 18.61
CA TYR A 161 11.27 17.48 17.55
C TYR A 161 10.02 17.32 16.69
N LYS A 162 9.55 18.43 16.16
CA LYS A 162 8.52 18.51 15.11
C LYS A 162 9.11 19.11 13.85
N LEU A 163 8.76 18.54 12.70
CA LEU A 163 9.07 19.12 11.39
C LEU A 163 8.20 20.36 11.20
N VAL A 164 8.80 21.55 11.07
CA VAL A 164 8.08 22.82 10.93
C VAL A 164 8.13 23.38 9.50
N TYR A 165 9.07 22.91 8.70
CA TYR A 165 9.21 23.32 7.31
C TYR A 165 9.92 22.28 6.45
N VAL A 166 9.51 22.17 5.21
CA VAL A 166 10.27 21.50 4.13
C VAL A 166 10.28 22.42 2.93
N GLY A 167 11.43 22.58 2.32
CA GLY A 167 11.62 23.38 1.11
C GLY A 167 12.57 22.68 0.14
N GLU A 168 12.61 23.21 -1.09
CA GLU A 168 13.54 22.72 -2.11
C GLU A 168 14.98 23.10 -1.77
N PHE A 169 15.89 22.14 -1.91
CA PHE A 169 17.32 22.33 -1.74
C PHE A 169 17.97 22.62 -3.10
N LEU A 170 17.98 23.90 -3.47
CA LEU A 170 18.32 24.36 -4.82
C LEU A 170 19.82 24.61 -4.99
N GLY A 171 20.36 24.19 -6.11
CA GLY A 171 21.69 24.55 -6.58
C GLY A 171 22.81 24.29 -5.57
N ASN A 172 23.47 25.35 -5.14
CA ASN A 172 24.58 25.36 -4.17
C ASN A 172 24.17 26.01 -2.83
N MET A 173 22.90 25.96 -2.47
CA MET A 173 22.40 26.45 -1.18
C MET A 173 23.19 25.81 -0.04
N SER A 174 23.65 26.63 0.90
CA SER A 174 24.37 26.20 2.10
C SER A 174 23.48 26.24 3.35
N LEU A 175 23.95 25.65 4.43
CA LEU A 175 23.32 25.77 5.76
C LEU A 175 23.23 27.23 6.21
N ASP A 176 24.25 28.04 5.91
CA ASP A 176 24.27 29.47 6.22
C ASP A 176 23.21 30.24 5.44
N ASP A 177 22.97 29.89 4.16
CA ASP A 177 21.91 30.49 3.35
C ASP A 177 20.51 30.15 3.93
N ILE A 178 20.31 28.92 4.40
CA ILE A 178 19.09 28.49 5.09
C ILE A 178 18.93 29.30 6.39
N PHE A 179 19.99 29.40 7.19
CA PHE A 179 19.97 30.15 8.44
C PHE A 179 19.61 31.62 8.21
N GLU A 180 20.27 32.28 7.26
CA GLU A 180 19.99 33.68 6.90
C GLU A 180 18.54 33.84 6.44
N ARG A 181 18.04 32.97 5.54
CA ARG A 181 16.68 33.02 5.03
C ARG A 181 15.64 32.95 6.14
N PHE A 182 15.80 32.01 7.09
CA PHE A 182 14.81 31.77 8.16
C PHE A 182 14.93 32.74 9.33
N ASN A 183 15.94 33.57 9.36
CA ASN A 183 16.08 34.66 10.33
C ASN A 183 15.75 36.05 9.76
N ILE A 184 15.93 36.29 8.46
CA ILE A 184 15.77 37.61 7.85
C ILE A 184 14.52 37.69 6.98
N ASP A 185 14.33 36.72 6.05
CA ASP A 185 13.23 36.74 5.06
C ASP A 185 12.51 35.41 5.02
N ARG A 186 11.76 35.13 6.09
CA ARG A 186 11.07 33.87 6.29
C ARG A 186 9.97 33.64 5.26
N PRO A 187 9.85 32.42 4.70
CA PRO A 187 8.73 32.02 3.85
C PRO A 187 7.38 32.26 4.56
N LYS A 188 6.36 32.68 3.81
CA LYS A 188 5.02 32.97 4.37
C LYS A 188 4.32 31.76 4.96
N ASP A 189 4.65 30.58 4.49
CA ASP A 189 4.13 29.30 4.92
C ASP A 189 4.91 28.68 6.09
N PHE A 190 6.02 29.28 6.49
CA PHE A 190 6.80 28.87 7.67
C PHE A 190 6.02 29.14 8.96
N ARG A 191 5.84 28.10 9.78
CA ARG A 191 5.05 28.14 11.02
C ARG A 191 5.88 28.05 12.30
N GLY A 192 7.20 27.94 12.18
CA GLY A 192 8.11 27.86 13.30
C GLY A 192 8.58 29.23 13.81
N HIS A 193 9.39 29.21 14.87
CA HIS A 193 10.21 30.37 15.29
C HIS A 193 11.44 30.54 14.38
N SER A 194 12.14 31.67 14.47
CA SER A 194 13.41 31.87 13.77
C SER A 194 14.37 30.70 14.02
N LEU A 195 15.12 30.32 13.00
CA LEU A 195 16.09 29.23 13.13
C LEU A 195 17.12 29.59 14.19
N SER A 196 17.22 28.79 15.24
CA SER A 196 17.92 29.07 16.49
C SER A 196 18.79 27.91 16.93
N VAL A 197 19.68 28.16 17.88
CA VAL A 197 20.47 27.12 18.53
C VAL A 197 19.54 26.04 19.07
N SER A 198 19.94 24.79 18.94
CA SER A 198 19.20 23.55 19.19
C SER A 198 18.17 23.15 18.14
N ASP A 199 17.87 23.97 17.14
CA ASP A 199 17.09 23.51 15.98
C ASP A 199 17.95 22.55 15.13
N ILE A 200 17.29 21.76 14.28
CA ILE A 200 17.97 20.83 13.38
C ILE A 200 17.56 21.13 11.94
N VAL A 201 18.55 21.22 11.06
CA VAL A 201 18.36 21.29 9.62
C VAL A 201 18.72 19.95 9.00
N VAL A 202 17.77 19.31 8.35
CA VAL A 202 18.00 18.08 7.57
C VAL A 202 18.14 18.47 6.11
N LEU A 203 19.19 17.97 5.47
CA LEU A 203 19.43 18.13 4.04
C LEU A 203 19.27 16.76 3.35
N ASN A 204 18.48 16.71 2.32
CA ASN A 204 18.44 15.61 1.37
C ASN A 204 18.96 16.13 0.02
N ASP A 205 20.11 15.68 -0.43
CA ASP A 205 20.72 16.10 -1.71
C ASP A 205 20.31 15.20 -2.89
N GLY A 206 19.38 14.26 -2.66
CA GLY A 206 18.91 13.28 -3.62
C GLY A 206 19.66 11.95 -3.59
N GLU A 207 20.84 11.90 -2.96
CA GLU A 207 21.65 10.69 -2.80
C GLU A 207 21.85 10.34 -1.32
N LYS A 208 21.97 11.38 -0.49
CA LYS A 208 22.22 11.24 0.95
C LYS A 208 21.41 12.24 1.75
N VAL A 209 20.92 11.75 2.92
CA VAL A 209 20.28 12.60 3.93
C VAL A 209 21.26 12.83 5.08
N THR A 210 21.38 14.10 5.51
CA THR A 210 22.24 14.51 6.64
C THR A 210 21.47 15.43 7.56
N ALA A 211 21.67 15.29 8.86
CA ALA A 211 21.10 16.18 9.87
C ALA A 211 22.19 17.07 10.48
N HIS A 212 21.85 18.32 10.71
CA HIS A 212 22.77 19.35 11.19
C HIS A 212 22.13 20.11 12.36
N PHE A 213 22.71 19.97 13.52
CA PHE A 213 22.33 20.73 14.69
C PHE A 213 22.83 22.19 14.56
N VAL A 214 21.94 23.13 14.82
CA VAL A 214 22.31 24.56 14.85
C VAL A 214 22.99 24.87 16.17
N ASP A 215 24.31 25.07 16.15
CA ASP A 215 25.08 25.48 17.33
C ASP A 215 25.31 26.99 17.35
N SER A 216 25.99 27.47 18.40
CA SER A 216 26.18 28.91 18.66
C SER A 216 26.95 29.67 17.57
N ILE A 217 27.82 28.98 16.83
CA ILE A 217 28.73 29.62 15.83
C ILE A 217 28.66 28.89 14.48
N SER A 218 28.30 27.60 14.49
CA SER A 218 28.35 26.72 13.31
C SER A 218 27.24 25.69 13.34
N PHE A 219 27.26 24.79 12.37
CA PHE A 219 26.40 23.61 12.36
C PHE A 219 27.24 22.37 12.70
N GLU A 220 26.69 21.50 13.52
CA GLU A 220 27.30 20.21 13.83
C GLU A 220 26.50 19.08 13.21
N GLN A 221 27.15 18.19 12.45
CA GLN A 221 26.47 17.03 11.87
C GLN A 221 26.07 16.06 12.97
N LEU A 222 24.81 15.63 12.93
CA LEU A 222 24.19 14.78 13.96
C LEU A 222 23.57 13.53 13.31
N ASP A 223 24.41 12.56 12.98
CA ASP A 223 23.96 11.33 12.30
C ASP A 223 22.96 10.53 13.14
N SER A 224 23.06 10.59 14.47
CA SER A 224 22.13 9.88 15.37
C SER A 224 20.67 10.35 15.26
N PHE A 225 20.43 11.56 14.79
CA PHE A 225 19.07 12.10 14.57
C PHE A 225 18.32 11.35 13.46
N LEU A 226 19.05 10.76 12.53
CA LEU A 226 18.52 10.02 11.38
C LEU A 226 18.51 8.51 11.59
N ASN A 227 18.87 8.02 12.78
CA ASN A 227 18.76 6.60 13.12
C ASN A 227 17.29 6.26 13.33
N LEU A 228 16.63 5.89 12.24
CA LEU A 228 15.25 5.41 12.26
C LEU A 228 15.26 3.92 12.63
N GLU A 229 14.39 3.55 13.55
CA GLU A 229 14.17 2.15 13.90
C GLU A 229 13.08 1.61 12.96
N GLU A 230 13.43 0.59 12.22
CA GLU A 230 12.50 -0.09 11.32
C GLU A 230 11.57 -0.99 12.15
N GLN A 231 10.27 -0.89 11.87
CA GLN A 231 9.28 -1.78 12.46
C GLN A 231 9.23 -3.07 11.65
N VAL A 232 9.50 -4.19 12.29
CA VAL A 232 9.31 -5.51 11.69
C VAL A 232 7.86 -5.93 11.92
N PHE A 233 7.13 -6.17 10.85
CA PHE A 233 5.76 -6.65 10.91
C PHE A 233 5.73 -8.18 10.97
N SER A 234 4.82 -8.73 11.76
CA SER A 234 4.52 -10.17 11.81
C SER A 234 3.28 -10.53 10.98
N GLU A 235 2.48 -9.53 10.63
CA GLU A 235 1.23 -9.68 9.89
C GLU A 235 0.91 -8.42 9.10
N LEU A 236 0.32 -8.57 7.92
CA LEU A 236 -0.10 -7.47 7.05
C LEU A 236 -1.45 -7.79 6.43
N ALA A 237 -2.24 -6.75 6.20
CA ALA A 237 -3.47 -6.82 5.43
C ALA A 237 -3.53 -5.68 4.41
N TYR A 238 -4.05 -5.98 3.22
CA TYR A 238 -4.21 -4.99 2.15
C TYR A 238 -5.60 -5.08 1.54
N GLU A 239 -6.16 -3.92 1.24
CA GLU A 239 -7.28 -3.77 0.33
C GLU A 239 -6.74 -3.36 -1.05
N VAL A 240 -7.14 -4.11 -2.09
CA VAL A 240 -6.74 -3.87 -3.47
C VAL A 240 -8.01 -3.81 -4.33
N GLY A 241 -8.52 -2.61 -4.58
CA GLY A 241 -9.86 -2.41 -5.12
C GLY A 241 -10.93 -2.85 -4.10
N GLU A 242 -11.80 -3.80 -4.48
CA GLU A 242 -12.85 -4.35 -3.61
C GLU A 242 -12.48 -5.73 -3.03
N ARG A 243 -11.20 -6.09 -3.07
CA ARG A 243 -10.67 -7.40 -2.63
C ARG A 243 -9.67 -7.20 -1.52
N TYR A 244 -9.42 -8.27 -0.72
CA TYR A 244 -8.59 -8.19 0.46
C TYR A 244 -7.52 -9.29 0.45
N PHE A 245 -6.35 -8.94 0.92
CA PHE A 245 -5.21 -9.83 1.06
C PHE A 245 -4.72 -9.79 2.50
N ALA A 246 -4.41 -10.93 3.07
CA ALA A 246 -3.80 -11.08 4.40
C ALA A 246 -2.57 -11.97 4.31
N ILE A 247 -1.54 -11.64 5.07
CA ILE A 247 -0.32 -12.44 5.20
C ILE A 247 0.18 -12.36 6.65
N GLN A 248 0.63 -13.48 7.19
CA GLN A 248 1.15 -13.59 8.54
C GLN A 248 2.41 -14.44 8.57
N ARG A 249 3.41 -14.03 9.36
CA ARG A 249 4.63 -14.81 9.57
C ARG A 249 4.34 -16.03 10.44
N THR A 250 4.85 -17.20 10.03
CA THR A 250 4.78 -18.47 10.75
C THR A 250 6.16 -19.08 10.93
N GLU A 251 6.25 -20.26 11.53
CA GLU A 251 7.51 -21.01 11.64
C GLU A 251 7.97 -21.60 10.31
N GLU A 252 7.06 -21.77 9.34
CA GLU A 252 7.30 -22.41 8.04
C GLU A 252 7.45 -21.38 6.89
N GLY A 253 7.36 -20.07 7.17
CA GLY A 253 7.38 -18.99 6.21
C GLY A 253 6.26 -18.00 6.44
N TYR A 254 5.47 -17.70 5.43
CA TYR A 254 4.37 -16.76 5.50
C TYR A 254 3.06 -17.43 5.07
N ASP A 255 2.08 -17.54 5.97
CA ASP A 255 0.70 -17.89 5.61
C ASP A 255 0.03 -16.71 4.94
N TYR A 256 -0.57 -16.91 3.77
CA TYR A 256 -1.27 -15.87 3.04
C TYR A 256 -2.68 -16.30 2.61
N SER A 257 -3.54 -15.32 2.40
CA SER A 257 -4.92 -15.54 1.95
C SER A 257 -5.43 -14.37 1.13
N PHE A 258 -6.13 -14.70 0.04
CA PHE A 258 -6.83 -13.75 -0.83
C PHE A 258 -8.33 -13.86 -0.62
N TYR A 259 -9.02 -12.75 -0.49
CA TYR A 259 -10.46 -12.68 -0.23
C TYR A 259 -11.16 -11.80 -1.28
N ASP A 260 -12.38 -12.15 -1.63
CA ASP A 260 -13.26 -11.35 -2.48
C ASP A 260 -13.88 -10.15 -1.72
N GLU A 261 -14.76 -9.39 -2.40
CA GLU A 261 -15.50 -8.25 -1.87
C GLU A 261 -16.39 -8.59 -0.66
N ASP A 262 -16.81 -9.85 -0.56
CA ASP A 262 -17.64 -10.39 0.53
C ASP A 262 -16.81 -11.09 1.64
N PHE A 263 -15.48 -10.93 1.64
CA PHE A 263 -14.53 -11.58 2.56
C PHE A 263 -14.51 -13.12 2.47
N ARG A 264 -14.88 -13.69 1.32
CA ARG A 264 -14.79 -15.14 1.10
C ARG A 264 -13.39 -15.47 0.58
N LEU A 265 -12.83 -16.56 1.09
CA LEU A 265 -11.54 -17.06 0.66
C LEU A 265 -11.58 -17.40 -0.84
N MET A 266 -10.68 -16.79 -1.61
CA MET A 266 -10.48 -17.07 -3.03
C MET A 266 -9.31 -18.03 -3.25
N ASP A 267 -8.19 -17.75 -2.59
CA ASP A 267 -6.96 -18.53 -2.63
C ASP A 267 -6.14 -18.31 -1.37
N GLY A 268 -5.17 -19.18 -1.10
CA GLY A 268 -4.29 -19.06 0.06
C GLY A 268 -3.31 -20.21 0.16
N GLY A 269 -2.28 -20.04 0.94
CA GLY A 269 -1.24 -21.05 1.13
C GLY A 269 -0.11 -20.58 2.02
N VAL A 270 1.01 -21.29 1.94
CA VAL A 270 2.25 -20.96 2.63
C VAL A 270 3.30 -20.54 1.61
N TYR A 271 3.86 -19.36 1.81
CA TYR A 271 5.01 -18.88 1.06
C TYR A 271 6.27 -19.23 1.85
N GLU A 272 7.07 -20.19 1.36
CA GLU A 272 8.16 -20.81 2.12
C GLU A 272 9.46 -19.98 2.17
N ASN A 273 9.55 -18.87 1.45
CA ASN A 273 10.75 -18.02 1.46
C ASN A 273 10.73 -17.08 2.67
N ASP A 274 11.43 -17.41 3.74
CA ASP A 274 11.56 -16.62 4.97
C ASP A 274 12.81 -15.70 5.00
N GLU A 275 13.61 -15.71 3.91
CA GLU A 275 14.80 -14.86 3.78
C GLU A 275 14.47 -13.40 3.41
N ILE A 276 13.26 -13.15 2.89
CA ILE A 276 12.77 -11.81 2.54
C ILE A 276 11.83 -11.26 3.62
N SER A 277 11.55 -9.97 3.59
CA SER A 277 10.58 -9.37 4.51
C SER A 277 9.15 -9.79 4.18
N ILE A 278 8.24 -9.67 5.15
CA ILE A 278 6.81 -9.97 4.94
C ILE A 278 6.19 -9.03 3.89
N GLU A 279 6.71 -7.80 3.79
CA GLU A 279 6.31 -6.82 2.79
C GLU A 279 6.72 -7.25 1.38
N GLU A 280 7.97 -7.72 1.21
CA GLU A 280 8.46 -8.24 -0.06
C GLU A 280 7.69 -9.48 -0.48
N ALA A 281 7.43 -10.40 0.46
CA ALA A 281 6.61 -11.59 0.21
C ALA A 281 5.17 -11.21 -0.21
N ALA A 282 4.57 -10.23 0.46
CA ALA A 282 3.25 -9.73 0.09
C ALA A 282 3.23 -9.11 -1.31
N GLU A 283 4.28 -8.38 -1.68
CA GLU A 283 4.40 -7.76 -2.98
C GLU A 283 4.50 -8.80 -4.11
N GLU A 284 5.38 -9.79 -3.95
CA GLU A 284 5.52 -10.89 -4.90
C GLU A 284 4.19 -11.65 -5.08
N LEU A 285 3.53 -12.01 -3.99
CA LEU A 285 2.25 -12.73 -4.03
C LEU A 285 1.13 -11.92 -4.73
N LEU A 286 1.04 -10.62 -4.45
CA LEU A 286 0.06 -9.75 -5.09
C LEU A 286 0.33 -9.55 -6.58
N GLU A 287 1.61 -9.51 -7.00
CA GLU A 287 2.00 -9.42 -8.40
C GLU A 287 1.73 -10.72 -9.15
N ASP A 288 2.05 -11.87 -8.56
CA ASP A 288 1.81 -13.19 -9.15
C ASP A 288 0.32 -13.44 -9.39
N GLU A 289 -0.56 -13.01 -8.47
CA GLU A 289 -2.01 -13.03 -8.64
C GLU A 289 -2.55 -11.96 -9.60
N GLY A 290 -1.71 -11.06 -10.10
CA GLY A 290 -2.11 -9.97 -10.99
C GLY A 290 -2.92 -8.88 -10.30
N TRP A 291 -2.79 -8.72 -8.98
CA TRP A 291 -3.44 -7.66 -8.21
C TRP A 291 -2.63 -6.37 -8.27
N THR A 292 -2.71 -5.68 -9.40
CA THR A 292 -1.91 -4.49 -9.73
C THR A 292 -2.55 -3.16 -9.32
N GLY A 293 -3.71 -3.19 -8.63
CA GLY A 293 -4.42 -1.99 -8.16
C GLY A 293 -3.68 -1.25 -7.04
N GLU A 294 -4.24 -0.09 -6.64
CA GLU A 294 -3.78 0.62 -5.46
C GLU A 294 -3.92 -0.28 -4.23
N ARG A 295 -2.86 -0.35 -3.44
CA ARG A 295 -2.79 -1.19 -2.24
C ARG A 295 -2.99 -0.31 -1.02
N ILE A 296 -4.14 -0.42 -0.38
CA ILE A 296 -4.45 0.29 0.86
C ILE A 296 -4.15 -0.65 2.01
N ARG A 297 -3.24 -0.25 2.90
CA ARG A 297 -2.96 -1.04 4.09
C ARG A 297 -4.15 -1.02 5.04
N GLY A 298 -4.64 -2.21 5.38
CA GLY A 298 -5.68 -2.45 6.35
C GLY A 298 -5.14 -2.89 7.72
N ASP A 299 -6.04 -3.01 8.66
CA ASP A 299 -5.80 -3.65 9.95
C ASP A 299 -6.06 -5.16 9.81
N TYR A 300 -5.03 -5.98 10.10
CA TYR A 300 -5.08 -7.43 9.96
C TYR A 300 -6.16 -8.05 10.84
N ASP A 301 -6.22 -7.67 12.11
CA ASP A 301 -7.18 -8.20 13.07
C ASP A 301 -8.63 -7.87 12.66
N GLN A 302 -8.88 -6.65 12.20
CA GLN A 302 -10.19 -6.23 11.70
C GLN A 302 -10.60 -7.00 10.44
N LEU A 303 -9.67 -7.25 9.52
CA LEU A 303 -9.93 -8.08 8.36
C LEU A 303 -10.29 -9.51 8.78
N MET A 304 -9.51 -10.12 9.66
CA MET A 304 -9.75 -11.48 10.13
C MET A 304 -11.03 -11.61 10.97
N GLU A 305 -11.47 -10.55 11.63
CA GLU A 305 -12.78 -10.51 12.29
C GLU A 305 -13.92 -10.55 11.27
N LYS A 306 -13.86 -9.76 10.20
CA LYS A 306 -14.85 -9.77 9.12
C LYS A 306 -14.90 -11.12 8.40
N VAL A 307 -13.75 -11.73 8.12
CA VAL A 307 -13.67 -13.09 7.55
C VAL A 307 -14.39 -14.10 8.44
N LYS A 308 -14.13 -14.10 9.76
CA LYS A 308 -14.81 -14.98 10.72
C LYS A 308 -16.31 -14.73 10.78
N GLU A 309 -16.77 -13.50 10.72
CA GLU A 309 -18.20 -13.17 10.66
C GLU A 309 -18.85 -13.72 9.41
N MET A 310 -18.19 -13.63 8.26
CA MET A 310 -18.69 -14.18 7.00
C MET A 310 -18.75 -15.71 7.03
N ASP A 311 -17.74 -16.40 7.54
CA ASP A 311 -17.74 -17.85 7.70
C ASP A 311 -18.95 -18.33 8.52
N VAL A 312 -19.32 -17.60 9.58
CA VAL A 312 -20.52 -17.90 10.38
C VAL A 312 -21.80 -17.72 9.58
N VAL A 313 -21.88 -16.68 8.73
CA VAL A 313 -23.04 -16.44 7.87
C VAL A 313 -23.19 -17.55 6.82
N VAL A 314 -22.09 -17.90 6.16
CA VAL A 314 -22.05 -18.98 5.16
C VAL A 314 -22.47 -20.31 5.79
N MET A 315 -21.94 -20.64 6.97
CA MET A 315 -22.33 -21.84 7.70
C MET A 315 -23.82 -21.85 8.11
N ALA A 316 -24.35 -20.69 8.51
CA ALA A 316 -25.78 -20.56 8.84
C ALA A 316 -26.69 -20.72 7.60
N GLU A 317 -26.26 -20.22 6.44
CA GLU A 317 -26.97 -20.38 5.17
C GLU A 317 -26.94 -21.83 4.70
N ILE A 318 -25.80 -22.51 4.79
CA ILE A 318 -25.65 -23.94 4.50
C ILE A 318 -26.57 -24.75 5.42
N GLN A 319 -26.63 -24.47 6.71
CA GLN A 319 -27.50 -25.11 7.66
C GLN A 319 -29.00 -24.90 7.35
N LYS A 320 -29.39 -23.71 6.90
CA LYS A 320 -30.75 -23.38 6.48
C LYS A 320 -31.17 -24.13 5.21
N SER A 321 -30.25 -24.26 4.27
CA SER A 321 -30.52 -24.91 2.98
C SER A 321 -30.61 -26.42 3.07
N GLN A 322 -30.01 -27.03 4.09
CA GLN A 322 -29.90 -28.51 4.24
C GLN A 322 -30.89 -29.16 5.24
N GLY A 323 -31.70 -28.39 5.97
CA GLY A 323 -32.70 -28.91 6.94
C GLY A 323 -32.15 -30.05 7.82
N GLU A 324 -31.79 -29.79 9.08
CA GLU A 324 -31.22 -30.71 10.08
C GLU A 324 -29.95 -31.47 9.66
N TYR A 325 -28.85 -30.72 9.52
CA TYR A 325 -27.50 -31.28 9.47
C TYR A 325 -27.05 -31.69 10.88
N LYS A 326 -26.78 -32.96 11.10
CA LYS A 326 -26.05 -33.40 12.29
C LYS A 326 -24.58 -33.07 12.10
N PRO A 327 -23.97 -32.32 13.03
CA PRO A 327 -22.55 -32.01 12.91
C PRO A 327 -21.74 -33.31 12.84
N LEU A 328 -20.85 -33.40 11.86
CA LEU A 328 -19.83 -34.43 11.76
C LEU A 328 -18.99 -34.44 13.05
N ALA A 329 -18.61 -35.62 13.49
CA ALA A 329 -17.85 -35.84 14.72
C ALA A 329 -16.54 -35.01 14.76
N LYS A 330 -16.05 -34.76 15.98
CA LYS A 330 -14.85 -33.97 16.24
C LYS A 330 -13.64 -34.44 15.44
N VAL A 331 -12.79 -33.50 15.05
CA VAL A 331 -11.56 -33.69 14.23
C VAL A 331 -10.70 -34.87 14.72
N GLU A 332 -10.68 -35.14 16.02
CA GLU A 332 -9.94 -36.28 16.63
C GLU A 332 -10.46 -37.68 16.23
N GLU A 333 -11.65 -37.78 15.63
CA GLU A 333 -12.22 -39.05 15.11
C GLU A 333 -11.98 -39.22 13.59
N LEU A 334 -11.38 -38.25 12.93
CA LEU A 334 -11.21 -38.20 11.47
C LEU A 334 -9.99 -38.99 10.96
N GLU A 335 -8.97 -39.22 11.79
CA GLU A 335 -7.75 -39.92 11.35
C GLU A 335 -7.95 -41.44 11.11
N GLU A 336 -8.90 -42.09 11.75
CA GLU A 336 -9.24 -43.50 11.49
C GLU A 336 -10.39 -43.69 10.48
N ALA A 337 -11.10 -42.62 10.11
CA ALA A 337 -12.38 -42.69 9.39
C ALA A 337 -12.33 -42.21 7.94
N ASN A 338 -11.16 -41.77 7.41
CA ASN A 338 -11.10 -41.06 6.12
C ASN A 338 -11.75 -41.85 4.95
N TYR A 339 -11.58 -43.17 4.88
CA TYR A 339 -12.17 -43.95 3.81
C TYR A 339 -13.67 -44.27 4.06
N ASN A 340 -14.04 -44.56 5.31
CA ASN A 340 -15.44 -44.82 5.68
C ASN A 340 -16.30 -43.55 5.66
N MET A 341 -15.70 -42.38 5.77
CA MET A 341 -16.40 -41.12 5.78
C MET A 341 -16.86 -40.71 4.37
N ILE A 342 -16.02 -40.89 3.36
CA ILE A 342 -16.36 -40.62 1.96
C ILE A 342 -17.53 -41.54 1.53
N ASP A 343 -17.44 -42.81 1.85
CA ASP A 343 -18.53 -43.76 1.59
C ASP A 343 -19.84 -43.41 2.32
N ASN A 344 -19.75 -42.89 3.55
CA ASN A 344 -20.91 -42.43 4.29
C ASN A 344 -21.51 -41.14 3.74
N VAL A 345 -20.65 -40.18 3.31
CA VAL A 345 -21.11 -38.94 2.68
C VAL A 345 -21.80 -39.28 1.35
N LEU A 346 -21.19 -40.07 0.50
CA LEU A 346 -21.76 -40.45 -0.79
C LEU A 346 -23.07 -41.25 -0.66
N ASN A 347 -23.16 -42.12 0.34
CA ASN A 347 -24.36 -42.97 0.56
C ASN A 347 -25.52 -42.22 1.25
N ASN A 348 -25.23 -41.09 1.96
CA ASN A 348 -26.23 -40.32 2.68
C ASN A 348 -26.53 -38.93 2.05
N MET A 349 -25.91 -38.58 0.93
CA MET A 349 -26.29 -37.38 0.20
C MET A 349 -27.72 -37.44 -0.31
N PRO A 350 -28.56 -36.44 -0.06
CA PRO A 350 -29.89 -36.38 -0.62
C PRO A 350 -29.79 -36.31 -2.15
N PRO A 351 -30.74 -36.92 -2.86
CA PRO A 351 -30.77 -36.85 -4.32
C PRO A 351 -30.87 -35.37 -4.75
N LYS A 352 -29.99 -34.98 -5.63
CA LYS A 352 -29.82 -33.62 -6.09
C LYS A 352 -31.12 -33.03 -6.64
N LYS A 353 -31.55 -31.89 -6.10
CA LYS A 353 -32.69 -31.11 -6.59
C LYS A 353 -32.29 -29.89 -7.44
N GLU A 354 -31.03 -29.55 -7.44
CA GLU A 354 -30.52 -28.32 -8.09
C GLU A 354 -29.41 -28.61 -9.13
N PRO A 355 -29.37 -27.96 -10.27
CA PRO A 355 -28.49 -28.33 -11.39
C PRO A 355 -27.04 -27.83 -11.27
N TYR A 356 -26.60 -27.28 -10.13
CA TYR A 356 -25.30 -26.57 -10.02
C TYR A 356 -24.23 -27.30 -9.21
N LEU A 357 -24.51 -28.40 -8.54
CA LEU A 357 -23.46 -29.18 -7.91
C LEU A 357 -22.86 -30.18 -8.90
N GLU A 358 -21.59 -30.02 -9.17
CA GLU A 358 -20.81 -30.93 -9.99
C GLU A 358 -19.79 -31.63 -9.08
N TYR A 359 -19.82 -32.93 -9.08
CA TYR A 359 -18.88 -33.75 -8.32
C TYR A 359 -17.75 -34.17 -9.25
N PHE A 360 -16.56 -34.33 -8.69
CA PHE A 360 -15.44 -34.88 -9.47
C PHE A 360 -14.67 -35.93 -8.66
N ALA A 361 -14.07 -36.87 -9.38
CA ALA A 361 -13.11 -37.79 -8.85
C ALA A 361 -11.87 -37.71 -9.70
N ALA A 362 -10.69 -37.61 -9.10
CA ALA A 362 -9.41 -37.41 -9.80
C ALA A 362 -8.35 -38.36 -9.26
N GLU A 363 -7.40 -38.67 -10.11
CA GLU A 363 -6.11 -39.27 -9.75
C GLU A 363 -5.03 -38.22 -9.96
N CYS A 364 -4.28 -37.90 -8.91
CA CYS A 364 -3.18 -36.93 -8.95
C CYS A 364 -1.84 -37.68 -8.93
N ASP A 365 -0.81 -37.08 -9.47
CA ASP A 365 0.56 -37.56 -9.35
C ASP A 365 1.18 -37.18 -7.98
N GLU A 366 2.45 -37.51 -7.78
CA GLU A 366 3.21 -37.20 -6.56
C GLU A 366 3.45 -35.68 -6.35
N PHE A 367 3.19 -34.87 -7.37
CA PHE A 367 3.27 -33.40 -7.34
C PHE A 367 1.88 -32.75 -7.22
N HIS A 368 0.84 -33.53 -6.95
CA HIS A 368 -0.58 -33.09 -6.89
C HIS A 368 -1.14 -32.55 -8.22
N ASP A 369 -0.46 -32.77 -9.33
CA ASP A 369 -1.03 -32.47 -10.64
C ASP A 369 -2.13 -33.45 -11.00
N MET A 370 -3.32 -32.92 -11.34
CA MET A 370 -4.45 -33.75 -11.75
C MET A 370 -4.18 -34.47 -13.07
N GLY A 371 -4.02 -35.76 -13.01
CA GLY A 371 -3.88 -36.62 -14.18
C GLY A 371 -5.23 -36.89 -14.86
N ALA A 372 -5.89 -37.98 -14.48
CA ALA A 372 -7.21 -38.33 -14.97
C ALA A 372 -8.29 -37.84 -13.99
N TYR A 373 -9.33 -37.16 -14.50
CA TYR A 373 -10.48 -36.82 -13.68
C TYR A 373 -11.78 -36.94 -14.46
N GLU A 374 -12.85 -37.21 -13.75
CA GLU A 374 -14.20 -37.26 -14.29
C GLU A 374 -15.14 -36.40 -13.44
N LYS A 375 -16.10 -35.73 -14.11
CA LYS A 375 -17.10 -34.87 -13.48
C LYS A 375 -18.49 -35.35 -13.79
N SER A 376 -19.40 -35.29 -12.82
CA SER A 376 -20.81 -35.58 -13.03
C SER A 376 -21.68 -34.82 -12.03
N THR A 377 -22.90 -34.56 -12.43
CA THR A 377 -23.96 -34.11 -11.52
C THR A 377 -24.65 -35.27 -10.81
N ASP A 378 -24.30 -36.48 -11.14
CA ASP A 378 -24.80 -37.71 -10.49
C ASP A 378 -23.74 -38.27 -9.54
N VAL A 379 -23.96 -38.11 -8.23
CA VAL A 379 -23.07 -38.59 -7.18
C VAL A 379 -22.77 -40.07 -7.24
N ASN A 380 -23.73 -40.89 -7.68
CA ASN A 380 -23.51 -42.35 -7.76
C ASN A 380 -22.56 -42.71 -8.92
N GLN A 381 -22.57 -41.92 -10.00
CA GLN A 381 -21.66 -42.08 -11.11
C GLN A 381 -20.23 -41.73 -10.68
N ILE A 382 -20.06 -40.64 -9.96
CA ILE A 382 -18.74 -40.23 -9.46
C ILE A 382 -18.24 -41.18 -8.36
N ALA A 383 -19.10 -41.66 -7.49
CA ALA A 383 -18.75 -42.71 -6.51
C ALA A 383 -18.18 -43.97 -7.21
N ALA A 384 -18.80 -44.39 -8.31
CA ALA A 384 -18.32 -45.54 -9.06
C ALA A 384 -16.96 -45.29 -9.75
N VAL A 385 -16.72 -44.05 -10.18
CA VAL A 385 -15.41 -43.62 -10.73
C VAL A 385 -14.35 -43.58 -9.64
N TYR A 386 -14.69 -43.00 -8.49
CA TYR A 386 -13.78 -42.94 -7.34
C TYR A 386 -13.36 -44.30 -6.85
N GLU A 387 -14.28 -45.28 -6.82
CA GLU A 387 -13.95 -46.68 -6.51
C GLU A 387 -12.85 -47.27 -7.39
N LYS A 388 -12.74 -46.78 -8.62
CA LYS A 388 -11.68 -47.17 -9.56
C LYS A 388 -10.32 -46.55 -9.19
N TYR A 389 -10.31 -45.35 -8.66
CA TYR A 389 -9.09 -44.65 -8.27
C TYR A 389 -8.58 -45.02 -6.88
N LYS A 390 -9.45 -45.40 -5.98
CA LYS A 390 -9.10 -45.71 -4.59
C LYS A 390 -8.18 -46.92 -4.39
N GLU A 391 -7.88 -47.67 -5.47
CA GLU A 391 -6.81 -48.69 -5.44
C GLU A 391 -5.43 -48.07 -5.12
N ASN A 392 -5.26 -46.75 -5.38
CA ASN A 392 -4.11 -45.99 -4.97
C ASN A 392 -4.54 -44.79 -4.09
N PRO A 393 -4.72 -45.02 -2.79
CA PRO A 393 -5.32 -44.01 -1.88
C PRO A 393 -4.49 -42.76 -1.66
N GLU A 394 -3.20 -42.79 -2.00
CA GLU A 394 -2.34 -41.59 -1.88
C GLU A 394 -2.56 -40.57 -3.02
N THR A 395 -3.19 -41.02 -4.11
CA THR A 395 -3.41 -40.18 -5.31
C THR A 395 -4.89 -40.04 -5.68
N ALA A 396 -5.82 -40.60 -4.91
CA ALA A 396 -7.26 -40.55 -5.18
C ALA A 396 -7.94 -39.41 -4.45
N TYR A 397 -8.59 -38.50 -5.20
CA TYR A 397 -9.33 -37.35 -4.68
C TYR A 397 -10.81 -37.41 -5.07
N LEU A 398 -11.66 -36.94 -4.18
CA LEU A 398 -13.10 -36.79 -4.41
C LEU A 398 -13.52 -35.38 -3.92
N GLY A 399 -14.14 -34.58 -4.79
CA GLY A 399 -14.66 -33.23 -4.52
C GLY A 399 -16.06 -33.00 -5.03
#